data_d971adcb000f591acabc72b5982bce27
#
_entry.id   d971adcb000f591acabc72b5982bce27
#
_cell.length_a   1.000
_cell.length_b   1.000
_cell.length_c   1.000
_cell.angle_alpha   90.00
_cell.angle_beta   90.00
_cell.angle_gamma   90.00
#
_symmetry.space_group_name_H-M   'P 1'
#
loop_
_entity.id
_entity.type
_entity.pdbx_description
1 polymer ?
#
loop_
_entity_poly.entity_id
_entity_poly.type
_entity_poly.pdbx_seq_one_letter_code
_entity_poly.pdbx_strand_id
1 'polypeptide(L)'
;VRSRGLGDVYKRQGKTWAYSDFYQAKPGITDYTKLKPNGHHPANTAHVKEYIDFASAHGIDGILVEGWNEGWEDWASYRKDRQFLFNKAYPDFDVKELQRYAKEKGVQMVMHHETAANAADYERQLDEAFQFMVDNGYHAVKTGYVGYIIPRNEYHSSQWMNNHYIHVARRAADYKVMVNSHEAVRPTGLCRTYPNWLAQESARGGEFETMGGNDPDHTCILPFTRLKGGPMDYTPGIFETRLSYYNGEKPNERVHTTLVKQMALYMTMPSPIQMVADLPSNYARFPDAFRFIEDVAVDWDNSWYLEAEPGDYITVARKAKGEDEWFVGGITDENSRTATIPFSWLPEGKQYIATIYEDGKDADWDTNPQSYRIRKVVVTPKSVLKQKLAASGGVAISIKEADKAEMKGLKTIR
;
A
#
# COMPACT_ATOMS: atom_id res chain seq x y z
N VAL A 1 -8.56 -11.30 7.83
CA VAL A 1 -7.09 -11.18 7.83
C VAL A 1 -6.77 -9.71 7.61
N ARG A 2 -6.21 -9.06 8.61
CA ARG A 2 -5.67 -7.71 8.46
C ARG A 2 -4.40 -7.84 7.63
N SER A 3 -4.44 -7.49 6.36
CA SER A 3 -3.26 -7.53 5.50
C SER A 3 -2.68 -6.12 5.39
N ARG A 4 -1.61 -5.86 6.11
CA ARG A 4 -0.73 -4.72 5.91
C ARG A 4 0.54 -5.25 5.25
N GLY A 5 0.86 -4.80 4.05
CA GLY A 5 2.06 -5.23 3.34
C GLY A 5 3.11 -4.13 3.33
N LEU A 6 4.35 -4.46 3.66
CA LEU A 6 5.51 -3.63 3.32
C LEU A 6 5.85 -3.91 1.87
N GLY A 7 5.75 -2.92 1.01
CA GLY A 7 6.02 -3.11 -0.41
C GLY A 7 6.58 -1.87 -1.08
N ASP A 8 7.25 -2.07 -2.17
CA ASP A 8 7.55 -1.10 -3.22
C ASP A 8 8.63 -0.04 -2.98
N VAL A 9 9.34 -0.06 -1.88
CA VAL A 9 10.34 0.97 -1.54
C VAL A 9 11.69 0.75 -2.23
N TYR A 10 11.89 -0.40 -2.82
CA TYR A 10 13.18 -0.79 -3.42
C TYR A 10 13.62 0.06 -4.61
N LYS A 11 12.67 0.60 -5.39
CA LYS A 11 12.94 1.52 -6.51
C LYS A 11 13.70 2.78 -6.09
N ARG A 12 13.65 3.13 -4.81
CA ARG A 12 14.17 4.41 -4.28
C ARG A 12 15.60 4.35 -3.80
N GLN A 13 16.19 3.16 -3.68
CA GLN A 13 17.54 3.00 -3.10
C GLN A 13 18.68 2.90 -4.12
N GLY A 14 18.44 3.13 -5.41
CA GLY A 14 19.44 2.94 -6.46
C GLY A 14 19.89 1.47 -6.61
N LYS A 15 19.12 0.53 -6.03
CA LYS A 15 19.36 -0.92 -6.14
C LYS A 15 18.54 -1.47 -7.30
N THR A 16 18.99 -2.56 -7.90
CA THR A 16 18.29 -3.23 -8.99
C THR A 16 17.58 -4.47 -8.46
N TRP A 17 16.46 -4.86 -9.09
CA TRP A 17 15.84 -6.16 -8.79
C TRP A 17 16.65 -7.35 -9.33
N ALA A 18 17.60 -7.09 -10.27
CA ALA A 18 18.41 -8.11 -10.89
C ALA A 18 19.46 -8.68 -9.93
N TYR A 19 19.60 -10.00 -9.94
CA TYR A 19 20.64 -10.71 -9.17
C TYR A 19 22.04 -10.48 -9.74
N SER A 20 22.17 -10.38 -11.07
CA SER A 20 23.46 -10.23 -11.77
C SER A 20 23.40 -9.16 -12.85
N ASP A 21 24.57 -8.69 -13.30
CA ASP A 21 24.69 -7.77 -14.44
C ASP A 21 24.72 -8.50 -15.80
N PHE A 22 24.35 -9.76 -15.83
CA PHE A 22 24.36 -10.58 -17.04
C PHE A 22 23.05 -10.43 -17.83
N TYR A 23 22.92 -9.38 -18.63
CA TYR A 23 21.72 -9.04 -19.41
C TYR A 23 21.30 -10.08 -20.46
N GLN A 24 22.13 -11.08 -20.76
CA GLN A 24 21.75 -12.18 -21.64
C GLN A 24 21.20 -13.39 -20.88
N ALA A 25 21.00 -13.28 -19.59
CA ALA A 25 20.38 -14.34 -18.79
C ALA A 25 18.98 -14.64 -19.34
N LYS A 26 18.68 -15.96 -19.42
CA LYS A 26 17.38 -16.45 -19.90
C LYS A 26 16.76 -17.31 -18.80
N PRO A 27 15.63 -16.88 -18.22
CA PRO A 27 14.95 -17.63 -17.17
C PRO A 27 14.63 -19.07 -17.62
N GLY A 28 14.93 -20.05 -16.76
CA GLY A 28 14.78 -21.47 -17.05
C GLY A 28 15.82 -22.11 -17.98
N ILE A 29 16.77 -21.33 -18.53
CA ILE A 29 17.85 -21.82 -19.40
C ILE A 29 19.20 -21.52 -18.76
N THR A 30 19.42 -20.28 -18.34
CA THR A 30 20.66 -19.87 -17.66
C THR A 30 20.70 -20.46 -16.25
N ASP A 31 21.84 -21.05 -15.90
CA ASP A 31 22.08 -21.51 -14.53
C ASP A 31 22.54 -20.33 -13.67
N TYR A 32 21.59 -19.70 -13.00
CA TYR A 32 21.84 -18.53 -12.15
C TYR A 32 22.78 -18.80 -10.97
N THR A 33 22.92 -20.07 -10.54
CA THR A 33 23.87 -20.44 -9.48
C THR A 33 25.35 -20.28 -9.90
N LYS A 34 25.60 -20.21 -11.21
CA LYS A 34 26.92 -19.95 -11.78
C LYS A 34 27.18 -18.48 -12.11
N LEU A 35 26.18 -17.63 -12.01
CA LEU A 35 26.35 -16.21 -12.23
C LEU A 35 26.92 -15.53 -10.97
N LYS A 36 27.69 -14.48 -11.18
CA LYS A 36 28.22 -13.66 -10.09
C LYS A 36 27.14 -12.67 -9.66
N PRO A 37 26.72 -12.64 -8.36
CA PRO A 37 25.80 -11.63 -7.87
C PRO A 37 26.43 -10.25 -8.00
N ASN A 38 25.61 -9.27 -8.38
CA ASN A 38 26.05 -7.88 -8.54
C ASN A 38 26.19 -7.11 -7.21
N GLY A 39 25.73 -7.67 -6.10
CA GLY A 39 25.75 -7.04 -4.78
C GLY A 39 24.70 -5.92 -4.57
N HIS A 40 23.84 -5.67 -5.57
CA HIS A 40 22.79 -4.65 -5.52
C HIS A 40 21.39 -5.24 -5.41
N HIS A 41 21.24 -6.56 -5.46
CA HIS A 41 19.97 -7.26 -5.37
C HIS A 41 19.37 -7.16 -3.95
N PRO A 42 18.26 -6.41 -3.76
CA PRO A 42 17.69 -6.19 -2.43
C PRO A 42 16.81 -7.35 -1.97
N ALA A 43 16.25 -8.15 -2.89
CA ALA A 43 15.38 -9.27 -2.56
C ALA A 43 16.19 -10.52 -2.16
N ASN A 44 17.18 -10.34 -1.29
CA ASN A 44 17.97 -11.45 -0.75
C ASN A 44 17.47 -11.86 0.64
N THR A 45 17.73 -13.09 1.03
CA THR A 45 17.25 -13.70 2.27
C THR A 45 17.57 -12.86 3.52
N ALA A 46 18.77 -12.31 3.62
CA ALA A 46 19.18 -11.54 4.80
C ALA A 46 18.38 -10.25 4.92
N HIS A 47 18.29 -9.48 3.86
CA HIS A 47 17.57 -8.20 3.84
C HIS A 47 16.04 -8.38 4.02
N VAL A 48 15.46 -9.43 3.43
CA VAL A 48 14.03 -9.74 3.63
C VAL A 48 13.72 -10.08 5.08
N LYS A 49 14.65 -10.75 5.81
CA LYS A 49 14.47 -11.00 7.25
C LYS A 49 14.41 -9.71 8.07
N GLU A 50 15.14 -8.66 7.72
CA GLU A 50 15.07 -7.36 8.40
C GLU A 50 13.65 -6.77 8.27
N TYR A 51 13.00 -6.92 7.10
CA TYR A 51 11.61 -6.49 6.88
C TYR A 51 10.60 -7.36 7.63
N ILE A 52 10.84 -8.67 7.72
CA ILE A 52 10.00 -9.56 8.54
C ILE A 52 10.08 -9.16 10.03
N ASP A 53 11.29 -8.86 10.53
CA ASP A 53 11.48 -8.41 11.91
C ASP A 53 10.77 -7.07 12.17
N PHE A 54 10.88 -6.13 11.25
CA PHE A 54 10.17 -4.85 11.33
C PHE A 54 8.65 -5.07 11.32
N ALA A 55 8.12 -5.85 10.39
CA ALA A 55 6.70 -6.15 10.30
C ALA A 55 6.18 -6.77 11.61
N SER A 56 6.90 -7.76 12.14
CA SER A 56 6.56 -8.42 13.41
C SER A 56 6.55 -7.45 14.59
N ALA A 57 7.55 -6.57 14.68
CA ALA A 57 7.69 -5.60 15.77
C ALA A 57 6.57 -4.54 15.78
N HIS A 58 5.99 -4.26 14.61
CA HIS A 58 5.01 -3.18 14.40
C HIS A 58 3.60 -3.68 14.09
N GLY A 59 3.31 -4.98 14.28
CA GLY A 59 1.97 -5.54 14.04
C GLY A 59 1.53 -5.47 12.58
N ILE A 60 2.48 -5.49 11.63
CA ILE A 60 2.22 -5.57 10.20
C ILE A 60 2.09 -7.05 9.83
N ASP A 61 0.95 -7.43 9.25
CA ASP A 61 0.59 -8.84 9.05
C ASP A 61 1.38 -9.53 7.93
N GLY A 62 1.95 -8.77 6.99
CA GLY A 62 2.66 -9.37 5.86
C GLY A 62 3.66 -8.45 5.17
N ILE A 63 4.56 -9.06 4.40
CA ILE A 63 5.49 -8.36 3.52
C ILE A 63 5.35 -8.85 2.09
N LEU A 64 5.48 -7.92 1.14
CA LEU A 64 5.57 -8.19 -0.28
C LEU A 64 7.03 -8.02 -0.72
N VAL A 65 7.55 -8.97 -1.50
CA VAL A 65 8.92 -8.88 -2.03
C VAL A 65 8.88 -8.91 -3.55
N GLU A 66 9.26 -7.80 -4.17
CA GLU A 66 9.54 -7.72 -5.60
C GLU A 66 10.97 -8.15 -5.90
N GLY A 67 11.22 -8.69 -7.09
CA GLY A 67 12.58 -9.09 -7.49
C GLY A 67 13.06 -10.44 -6.96
N TRP A 68 12.18 -11.26 -6.39
CA TRP A 68 12.53 -12.54 -5.78
C TRP A 68 12.90 -13.64 -6.78
N ASN A 69 12.38 -13.57 -8.01
CA ASN A 69 12.42 -14.62 -9.03
C ASN A 69 13.31 -14.28 -10.21
N GLU A 70 13.76 -15.30 -10.95
CA GLU A 70 14.61 -15.13 -12.14
C GLU A 70 13.93 -14.32 -13.24
N GLY A 71 14.66 -13.38 -13.86
CA GLY A 71 14.23 -12.66 -15.06
C GLY A 71 14.40 -11.14 -15.05
N TRP A 72 14.87 -10.56 -13.97
CA TRP A 72 14.95 -9.10 -13.81
C TRP A 72 16.15 -8.43 -14.48
N GLU A 73 17.13 -9.19 -14.98
CA GLU A 73 18.35 -8.66 -15.61
C GLU A 73 18.08 -7.76 -16.82
N ASP A 74 16.99 -8.05 -17.54
CA ASP A 74 16.62 -7.31 -18.74
C ASP A 74 15.07 -7.27 -18.91
N TRP A 75 14.37 -7.01 -17.81
CA TRP A 75 12.90 -7.05 -17.81
C TRP A 75 12.28 -5.89 -18.58
N ALA A 76 12.94 -4.71 -18.57
CA ALA A 76 12.44 -3.51 -19.20
C ALA A 76 12.59 -3.50 -20.74
N SER A 77 13.29 -4.48 -21.34
CA SER A 77 13.49 -4.54 -22.80
C SER A 77 12.26 -4.95 -23.59
N TYR A 78 11.18 -5.33 -22.93
CA TYR A 78 9.86 -5.66 -23.48
C TYR A 78 9.85 -6.64 -24.66
N ARG A 79 8.89 -7.56 -24.73
CA ARG A 79 8.60 -8.43 -25.91
C ARG A 79 9.40 -9.71 -26.00
N LYS A 80 9.78 -10.31 -24.88
CA LYS A 80 10.35 -11.66 -24.86
C LYS A 80 9.22 -12.69 -24.74
N ASP A 81 9.40 -13.86 -25.33
CA ASP A 81 8.45 -14.98 -25.21
C ASP A 81 8.31 -15.45 -23.76
N ARG A 82 9.40 -15.37 -22.99
CA ARG A 82 9.45 -15.63 -21.55
C ARG A 82 10.36 -14.62 -20.87
N GLN A 83 9.82 -13.85 -19.96
CA GLN A 83 10.57 -12.85 -19.21
C GLN A 83 10.90 -13.35 -17.79
N PHE A 84 9.92 -13.92 -17.10
CA PHE A 84 10.04 -14.36 -15.72
C PHE A 84 9.70 -15.84 -15.56
N LEU A 85 10.24 -16.46 -14.50
CA LEU A 85 9.76 -17.75 -13.97
C LEU A 85 9.07 -17.50 -12.62
N PHE A 86 7.84 -17.97 -12.50
CA PHE A 86 7.04 -17.77 -11.28
C PHE A 86 7.12 -18.94 -10.30
N ASN A 87 8.00 -19.88 -10.56
CA ASN A 87 8.28 -21.06 -9.73
C ASN A 87 9.76 -21.19 -9.36
N LYS A 88 10.58 -20.15 -9.63
CA LYS A 88 12.02 -20.22 -9.42
C LYS A 88 12.60 -18.92 -8.86
N ALA A 89 13.08 -19.01 -7.63
CA ALA A 89 13.74 -17.89 -6.95
C ALA A 89 15.18 -17.71 -7.42
N TYR A 90 15.73 -16.51 -7.25
CA TYR A 90 17.16 -16.28 -7.35
C TYR A 90 17.95 -17.06 -6.28
N PRO A 91 19.24 -17.36 -6.53
CA PRO A 91 20.05 -18.19 -5.61
C PRO A 91 20.22 -17.63 -4.19
N ASP A 92 20.08 -16.30 -4.02
CA ASP A 92 20.21 -15.60 -2.74
C ASP A 92 18.86 -15.41 -2.02
N PHE A 93 17.74 -15.83 -2.62
CA PHE A 93 16.40 -15.79 -2.05
C PHE A 93 15.95 -17.21 -1.64
N ASP A 94 16.12 -17.55 -0.38
CA ASP A 94 15.69 -18.84 0.17
C ASP A 94 14.22 -18.83 0.57
N VAL A 95 13.36 -19.27 -0.35
CA VAL A 95 11.90 -19.31 -0.18
C VAL A 95 11.49 -20.07 1.08
N LYS A 96 12.09 -21.23 1.33
CA LYS A 96 11.68 -22.09 2.46
C LYS A 96 12.11 -21.50 3.79
N GLU A 97 13.32 -20.99 3.86
CA GLU A 97 13.82 -20.32 5.07
C GLU A 97 13.04 -19.05 5.38
N LEU A 98 12.72 -18.25 4.38
CA LEU A 98 11.91 -17.03 4.57
C LEU A 98 10.49 -17.34 5.04
N GLN A 99 9.84 -18.35 4.49
CA GLN A 99 8.53 -18.81 4.95
C GLN A 99 8.56 -19.34 6.39
N ARG A 100 9.59 -20.14 6.72
CA ARG A 100 9.78 -20.62 8.09
C ARG A 100 9.96 -19.46 9.06
N TYR A 101 10.83 -18.51 8.73
CA TYR A 101 11.16 -17.36 9.54
C TYR A 101 9.97 -16.42 9.72
N ALA A 102 9.28 -16.09 8.64
CA ALA A 102 8.07 -15.26 8.67
C ALA A 102 6.98 -15.88 9.56
N LYS A 103 6.74 -17.19 9.42
CA LYS A 103 5.78 -17.91 10.26
C LYS A 103 6.14 -17.87 11.75
N GLU A 104 7.42 -18.02 12.08
CA GLU A 104 7.90 -17.91 13.48
C GLU A 104 7.66 -16.50 14.06
N LYS A 105 7.76 -15.48 13.21
CA LYS A 105 7.52 -14.08 13.57
C LYS A 105 6.04 -13.64 13.50
N GLY A 106 5.13 -14.52 13.08
CA GLY A 106 3.72 -14.20 12.90
C GLY A 106 3.44 -13.33 11.67
N VAL A 107 4.35 -13.28 10.71
CA VAL A 107 4.27 -12.47 9.48
C VAL A 107 3.97 -13.37 8.28
N GLN A 108 3.14 -12.93 7.36
CA GLN A 108 2.85 -13.62 6.09
C GLN A 108 3.73 -13.09 4.96
N MET A 109 4.08 -13.96 4.03
CA MET A 109 4.75 -13.56 2.79
C MET A 109 3.71 -13.41 1.69
N VAL A 110 3.69 -12.26 1.01
CA VAL A 110 2.88 -11.99 -0.18
C VAL A 110 3.77 -12.16 -1.42
N MET A 111 3.33 -12.97 -2.36
CA MET A 111 4.06 -13.22 -3.60
C MET A 111 3.92 -12.04 -4.56
N HIS A 112 4.93 -11.82 -5.41
CA HIS A 112 4.89 -10.86 -6.50
C HIS A 112 5.10 -11.57 -7.84
N HIS A 113 4.18 -11.36 -8.77
CA HIS A 113 4.26 -11.85 -10.15
C HIS A 113 4.25 -10.66 -11.12
N GLU A 114 5.42 -10.04 -11.36
CA GLU A 114 5.56 -9.10 -12.47
C GLU A 114 5.64 -9.87 -13.79
N THR A 115 4.83 -9.48 -14.76
CA THR A 115 4.74 -10.19 -16.04
C THR A 115 5.49 -9.48 -17.17
N ALA A 116 5.99 -8.26 -16.97
CA ALA A 116 6.46 -7.34 -18.02
C ALA A 116 5.42 -7.21 -19.15
N ALA A 117 4.13 -7.16 -18.77
CA ALA A 117 2.97 -7.14 -19.66
C ALA A 117 2.81 -8.38 -20.58
N ASN A 118 3.61 -9.44 -20.40
CA ASN A 118 3.44 -10.70 -21.13
C ASN A 118 2.37 -11.59 -20.49
N ALA A 119 1.12 -11.15 -20.59
CA ALA A 119 -0.03 -11.86 -20.03
C ALA A 119 -0.21 -13.27 -20.64
N ALA A 120 0.10 -13.45 -21.93
CA ALA A 120 0.01 -14.76 -22.57
C ALA A 120 1.03 -15.76 -22.00
N ASP A 121 2.24 -15.32 -21.65
CA ASP A 121 3.21 -16.20 -20.99
C ASP A 121 2.82 -16.49 -19.55
N TYR A 122 2.29 -15.49 -18.85
CA TYR A 122 1.78 -15.68 -17.49
C TYR A 122 0.65 -16.73 -17.45
N GLU A 123 -0.30 -16.70 -18.39
CA GLU A 123 -1.34 -17.73 -18.48
C GLU A 123 -0.78 -19.14 -18.67
N ARG A 124 0.29 -19.29 -19.46
CA ARG A 124 0.95 -20.61 -19.66
C ARG A 124 1.61 -21.14 -18.38
N GLN A 125 2.05 -20.26 -17.48
CA GLN A 125 2.74 -20.60 -16.23
C GLN A 125 1.80 -20.62 -15.02
N LEU A 126 0.54 -20.21 -15.16
CA LEU A 126 -0.33 -19.85 -14.06
C LEU A 126 -0.55 -20.99 -13.06
N ASP A 127 -0.74 -22.22 -13.53
CA ASP A 127 -0.92 -23.39 -12.68
C ASP A 127 0.34 -23.75 -11.90
N GLU A 128 1.50 -23.72 -12.57
CA GLU A 128 2.78 -23.98 -11.93
C GLU A 128 3.12 -22.88 -10.90
N ALA A 129 2.81 -21.64 -11.24
CA ALA A 129 3.02 -20.49 -10.35
C ALA A 129 2.17 -20.59 -9.08
N PHE A 130 0.88 -20.90 -9.20
CA PHE A 130 0.02 -21.03 -8.02
C PHE A 130 0.30 -22.31 -7.23
N GLN A 131 0.69 -23.41 -7.90
CA GLN A 131 1.13 -24.61 -7.19
C GLN A 131 2.38 -24.34 -6.38
N PHE A 132 3.37 -23.62 -6.95
CA PHE A 132 4.57 -23.20 -6.25
C PHE A 132 4.23 -22.35 -5.01
N MET A 133 3.28 -21.43 -5.14
CA MET A 133 2.81 -20.63 -4.01
C MET A 133 2.24 -21.51 -2.89
N VAL A 134 1.34 -22.43 -3.22
CA VAL A 134 0.71 -23.33 -2.25
C VAL A 134 1.75 -24.21 -1.55
N ASP A 135 2.67 -24.79 -2.33
CA ASP A 135 3.73 -25.69 -1.82
C ASP A 135 4.69 -24.97 -0.86
N ASN A 136 4.79 -23.65 -1.00
CA ASN A 136 5.63 -22.80 -0.15
C ASN A 136 4.83 -21.92 0.83
N GLY A 137 3.52 -22.14 1.00
CA GLY A 137 2.70 -21.49 2.01
C GLY A 137 2.33 -20.03 1.73
N TYR A 138 2.36 -19.60 0.47
CA TYR A 138 1.86 -18.29 0.05
C TYR A 138 0.36 -18.35 -0.23
N HIS A 139 -0.39 -17.37 0.29
CA HIS A 139 -1.85 -17.29 0.14
C HIS A 139 -2.32 -16.00 -0.55
N ALA A 140 -1.41 -15.11 -0.91
CA ALA A 140 -1.71 -13.87 -1.61
C ALA A 140 -0.63 -13.54 -2.63
N VAL A 141 -1.03 -12.92 -3.74
CA VAL A 141 -0.16 -12.47 -4.82
C VAL A 141 -0.51 -11.07 -5.28
N LYS A 142 0.50 -10.24 -5.49
CA LYS A 142 0.43 -9.01 -6.30
C LYS A 142 0.84 -9.38 -7.72
N THR A 143 -0.02 -9.10 -8.71
CA THR A 143 0.32 -9.27 -10.14
C THR A 143 0.61 -7.94 -10.77
N GLY A 144 1.65 -7.84 -11.62
CA GLY A 144 2.04 -6.64 -12.34
C GLY A 144 2.06 -6.87 -13.85
N TYR A 145 1.78 -5.80 -14.62
CA TYR A 145 1.70 -5.83 -16.09
C TYR A 145 2.36 -4.58 -16.70
N VAL A 146 3.55 -4.24 -16.21
CA VAL A 146 4.29 -3.06 -16.66
C VAL A 146 4.75 -3.25 -18.12
N GLY A 147 4.33 -2.35 -19.02
CA GLY A 147 4.79 -2.32 -20.41
C GLY A 147 3.70 -2.52 -21.45
N TYR A 148 4.09 -2.99 -22.62
CA TYR A 148 3.17 -3.25 -23.75
C TYR A 148 2.64 -4.68 -23.70
N ILE A 149 1.32 -4.81 -23.70
CA ILE A 149 0.66 -6.12 -23.60
C ILE A 149 1.09 -7.09 -24.70
N ILE A 150 1.35 -8.32 -24.31
CA ILE A 150 1.44 -9.47 -25.19
C ILE A 150 0.27 -10.40 -24.81
N PRO A 151 -0.66 -10.70 -25.72
CA PRO A 151 -0.56 -10.64 -27.20
C PRO A 151 -0.50 -9.21 -27.79
N ARG A 152 0.24 -9.07 -28.91
CA ARG A 152 0.37 -7.78 -29.60
C ARG A 152 -1.00 -7.24 -30.02
N ASN A 153 -1.12 -5.89 -30.02
CA ASN A 153 -2.34 -5.13 -30.31
C ASN A 153 -3.42 -5.21 -29.22
N GLU A 154 -3.14 -5.85 -28.10
CA GLU A 154 -3.96 -5.73 -26.91
C GLU A 154 -3.47 -4.61 -26.01
N TYR A 155 -4.37 -4.09 -25.19
CA TYR A 155 -4.14 -3.02 -24.21
C TYR A 155 -4.65 -3.44 -22.84
N HIS A 156 -4.17 -2.86 -21.77
CA HIS A 156 -4.57 -3.14 -20.39
C HIS A 156 -6.10 -3.11 -20.18
N SER A 157 -6.81 -2.28 -20.93
CA SER A 157 -8.26 -2.14 -20.88
C SER A 157 -9.01 -2.89 -21.99
N SER A 158 -8.32 -3.68 -22.83
CA SER A 158 -8.96 -4.43 -23.91
C SER A 158 -9.84 -5.56 -23.37
N GLN A 159 -10.74 -6.10 -24.22
CA GLN A 159 -11.61 -7.22 -23.85
C GLN A 159 -10.79 -8.46 -23.50
N TRP A 160 -9.71 -8.73 -24.23
CA TRP A 160 -8.83 -9.85 -23.95
C TRP A 160 -8.22 -9.76 -22.55
N MET A 161 -7.69 -8.58 -22.17
CA MET A 161 -7.12 -8.36 -20.85
C MET A 161 -8.17 -8.38 -19.75
N ASN A 162 -9.37 -7.87 -19.98
CA ASN A 162 -10.46 -8.01 -19.03
C ASN A 162 -10.76 -9.50 -18.73
N ASN A 163 -10.80 -10.33 -19.75
CA ASN A 163 -10.99 -11.78 -19.60
C ASN A 163 -9.78 -12.41 -18.87
N HIS A 164 -8.56 -11.95 -19.17
CA HIS A 164 -7.34 -12.40 -18.51
C HIS A 164 -7.38 -12.15 -17.01
N TYR A 165 -7.69 -10.93 -16.56
CA TYR A 165 -7.75 -10.60 -15.12
C TYR A 165 -8.79 -11.46 -14.40
N ILE A 166 -9.95 -11.68 -15.02
CA ILE A 166 -10.99 -12.56 -14.46
C ILE A 166 -10.49 -14.01 -14.41
N HIS A 167 -9.81 -14.47 -15.46
CA HIS A 167 -9.22 -15.81 -15.51
C HIS A 167 -8.21 -16.03 -14.39
N VAL A 168 -7.30 -15.07 -14.20
CA VAL A 168 -6.31 -15.10 -13.09
C VAL A 168 -7.01 -15.18 -11.74
N ALA A 169 -8.02 -14.31 -11.48
CA ALA A 169 -8.74 -14.31 -10.22
C ALA A 169 -9.48 -15.63 -9.96
N ARG A 170 -10.13 -16.20 -10.99
CA ARG A 170 -10.81 -17.50 -10.90
C ARG A 170 -9.81 -18.62 -10.65
N ARG A 171 -8.71 -18.65 -11.41
CA ARG A 171 -7.71 -19.70 -11.26
C ARG A 171 -7.01 -19.64 -9.89
N ALA A 172 -6.71 -18.42 -9.41
CA ALA A 172 -6.19 -18.22 -8.06
C ALA A 172 -7.14 -18.76 -6.97
N ALA A 173 -8.47 -18.61 -7.16
CA ALA A 173 -9.45 -19.14 -6.22
C ALA A 173 -9.40 -20.69 -6.12
N ASP A 174 -9.15 -21.40 -7.21
CA ASP A 174 -8.98 -22.85 -7.21
C ASP A 174 -7.80 -23.29 -6.31
N TYR A 175 -6.76 -22.45 -6.23
CA TYR A 175 -5.58 -22.64 -5.36
C TYR A 175 -5.73 -21.98 -3.99
N LYS A 176 -6.87 -21.34 -3.67
CA LYS A 176 -7.11 -20.57 -2.45
C LYS A 176 -6.11 -19.42 -2.27
N VAL A 177 -5.76 -18.77 -3.37
CA VAL A 177 -4.85 -17.62 -3.43
C VAL A 177 -5.67 -16.34 -3.60
N MET A 178 -5.36 -15.32 -2.82
CA MET A 178 -5.89 -13.97 -2.93
C MET A 178 -5.06 -13.17 -3.95
N VAL A 179 -5.71 -12.26 -4.68
CA VAL A 179 -5.08 -11.48 -5.77
C VAL A 179 -5.21 -9.98 -5.50
N ASN A 180 -4.11 -9.26 -5.69
CA ASN A 180 -4.04 -7.81 -5.83
C ASN A 180 -3.45 -7.51 -7.22
N SER A 181 -4.24 -6.90 -8.13
CA SER A 181 -3.83 -6.69 -9.53
C SER A 181 -3.39 -5.25 -9.78
N HIS A 182 -2.14 -5.06 -10.19
CA HIS A 182 -1.63 -3.76 -10.66
C HIS A 182 -1.81 -3.60 -12.18
N GLU A 183 -1.73 -2.37 -12.70
CA GLU A 183 -1.99 -1.97 -14.09
C GLU A 183 -3.32 -2.51 -14.68
N ALA A 184 -4.15 -3.11 -13.87
CA ALA A 184 -5.41 -3.71 -14.30
C ALA A 184 -6.44 -2.63 -14.72
N VAL A 185 -7.43 -3.07 -15.49
CA VAL A 185 -8.56 -2.22 -15.85
C VAL A 185 -9.35 -1.79 -14.58
N ARG A 186 -9.97 -0.62 -14.66
CA ARG A 186 -10.83 -0.13 -13.58
C ARG A 186 -11.85 -1.19 -13.15
N PRO A 187 -12.00 -1.49 -11.85
CA PRO A 187 -12.91 -2.52 -11.37
C PRO A 187 -14.39 -2.14 -11.58
N THR A 188 -15.20 -3.18 -11.74
CA THR A 188 -16.65 -3.08 -11.97
C THR A 188 -17.49 -3.75 -10.87
N GLY A 189 -16.89 -3.97 -9.69
CA GLY A 189 -17.53 -4.65 -8.56
C GLY A 189 -17.33 -6.17 -8.55
N LEU A 190 -16.51 -6.72 -9.44
CA LEU A 190 -16.25 -8.16 -9.52
C LEU A 190 -15.58 -8.75 -8.27
N CYS A 191 -14.98 -7.94 -7.43
CA CYS A 191 -14.49 -8.36 -6.10
C CYS A 191 -15.62 -8.90 -5.18
N ARG A 192 -16.88 -8.58 -5.46
CA ARG A 192 -18.04 -9.18 -4.77
C ARG A 192 -18.40 -10.57 -5.28
N THR A 193 -18.09 -10.85 -6.54
CA THR A 193 -18.27 -12.19 -7.17
C THR A 193 -17.07 -13.09 -6.89
N TYR A 194 -15.88 -12.50 -6.92
CA TYR A 194 -14.59 -13.17 -6.67
C TYR A 194 -13.94 -12.53 -5.43
N PRO A 195 -14.31 -12.92 -4.20
CA PRO A 195 -13.84 -12.28 -2.98
C PRO A 195 -12.35 -12.48 -2.71
N ASN A 196 -11.71 -13.42 -3.41
CA ASN A 196 -10.26 -13.55 -3.42
C ASN A 196 -9.55 -12.47 -4.25
N TRP A 197 -10.27 -11.68 -5.06
CA TRP A 197 -9.72 -10.51 -5.75
C TRP A 197 -9.82 -9.31 -4.81
N LEU A 198 -8.80 -9.16 -3.95
CA LEU A 198 -8.83 -8.23 -2.80
C LEU A 198 -8.82 -6.77 -3.22
N ALA A 199 -7.93 -6.41 -4.13
CA ALA A 199 -7.74 -5.04 -4.59
C ALA A 199 -7.15 -5.00 -5.99
N GLN A 200 -7.20 -3.81 -6.58
CA GLN A 200 -6.56 -3.50 -7.85
C GLN A 200 -5.95 -2.10 -7.73
N GLU A 201 -4.84 -1.83 -8.40
CA GLU A 201 -4.36 -0.45 -8.53
C GLU A 201 -5.27 0.36 -9.46
N SER A 202 -5.25 0.07 -10.76
CA SER A 202 -6.16 0.58 -11.81
C SER A 202 -6.33 2.11 -11.88
N ALA A 203 -5.41 2.84 -11.29
CA ALA A 203 -5.20 4.29 -11.36
C ALA A 203 -3.81 4.57 -10.78
N ARG A 204 -3.31 5.79 -10.93
CA ARG A 204 -2.04 6.18 -10.32
C ARG A 204 -2.12 6.06 -8.80
N GLY A 205 -1.29 5.20 -8.22
CA GLY A 205 -1.09 5.05 -6.79
C GLY A 205 0.12 5.83 -6.27
N GLY A 206 0.56 5.51 -5.04
CA GLY A 206 1.74 6.12 -4.42
C GLY A 206 3.05 5.84 -5.17
N GLU A 207 3.12 4.79 -5.98
CA GLU A 207 4.28 4.51 -6.83
C GLU A 207 4.57 5.65 -7.82
N PHE A 208 3.54 6.31 -8.34
CA PHE A 208 3.68 7.41 -9.30
C PHE A 208 4.33 8.66 -8.71
N GLU A 209 4.43 8.77 -7.40
CA GLU A 209 5.21 9.84 -6.76
C GLU A 209 6.70 9.81 -7.14
N THR A 210 7.21 8.66 -7.59
CA THR A 210 8.58 8.49 -8.11
C THR A 210 8.71 8.73 -9.61
N MET A 211 7.62 9.04 -10.30
CA MET A 211 7.52 9.21 -11.75
C MET A 211 6.88 10.56 -12.11
N GLY A 212 7.27 11.62 -11.42
CA GLY A 212 6.78 12.99 -11.63
C GLY A 212 5.69 13.42 -10.65
N GLY A 213 5.27 12.54 -9.75
CA GLY A 213 4.28 12.85 -8.71
C GLY A 213 2.82 12.80 -9.17
N ASN A 214 1.93 12.73 -8.19
CA ASN A 214 0.51 12.96 -8.37
C ASN A 214 0.18 14.39 -7.93
N ASP A 215 -0.73 15.06 -8.62
CA ASP A 215 -1.21 16.36 -8.19
C ASP A 215 -1.96 16.25 -6.84
N PRO A 216 -1.95 17.30 -6.02
CA PRO A 216 -2.58 17.25 -4.68
C PRO A 216 -4.06 16.88 -4.66
N ASP A 217 -4.84 17.23 -5.70
CA ASP A 217 -6.26 16.93 -5.86
C ASP A 217 -6.52 15.45 -6.23
N HIS A 218 -5.53 14.74 -6.79
CA HIS A 218 -5.68 13.37 -7.26
C HIS A 218 -6.31 12.44 -6.19
N THR A 219 -5.83 12.51 -4.95
CA THR A 219 -6.37 11.73 -3.84
C THR A 219 -7.74 12.19 -3.36
N CYS A 220 -8.17 13.40 -3.74
CA CYS A 220 -9.52 13.91 -3.52
C CYS A 220 -10.49 13.53 -4.66
N ILE A 221 -9.98 13.05 -5.80
CA ILE A 221 -10.77 12.55 -6.94
C ILE A 221 -11.05 11.04 -6.82
N LEU A 222 -10.05 10.25 -6.43
CA LEU A 222 -10.12 8.79 -6.43
C LEU A 222 -11.28 8.20 -5.61
N PRO A 223 -11.64 8.72 -4.41
CA PRO A 223 -12.79 8.23 -3.63
C PRO A 223 -14.11 8.31 -4.36
N PHE A 224 -14.28 9.27 -5.27
CA PHE A 224 -15.51 9.51 -6.02
C PHE A 224 -15.55 8.82 -7.38
N THR A 225 -14.42 8.33 -7.85
CA THR A 225 -14.26 7.75 -9.19
C THR A 225 -13.78 6.31 -9.12
N ARG A 226 -12.48 6.11 -8.88
CA ARG A 226 -11.79 4.81 -8.90
C ARG A 226 -12.34 3.82 -7.86
N LEU A 227 -12.60 4.29 -6.64
CA LEU A 227 -13.04 3.41 -5.55
C LEU A 227 -14.49 2.96 -5.66
N LYS A 228 -15.30 3.54 -6.53
CA LYS A 228 -16.71 3.11 -6.72
C LYS A 228 -16.83 1.68 -7.24
N GLY A 229 -15.86 1.19 -7.97
CA GLY A 229 -15.85 -0.17 -8.53
C GLY A 229 -15.31 -1.24 -7.60
N GLY A 230 -14.58 -0.86 -6.57
CA GLY A 230 -13.93 -1.77 -5.62
C GLY A 230 -12.69 -1.17 -4.96
N PRO A 231 -12.09 -1.88 -4.00
CA PRO A 231 -10.91 -1.44 -3.27
C PRO A 231 -9.73 -1.12 -4.19
N MET A 232 -8.93 -0.13 -3.79
CA MET A 232 -7.71 0.25 -4.50
C MET A 232 -6.47 -0.06 -3.65
N ASP A 233 -5.46 -0.64 -4.28
CA ASP A 233 -4.11 -0.66 -3.73
C ASP A 233 -3.42 0.66 -4.10
N TYR A 234 -3.59 1.67 -3.25
CA TYR A 234 -3.00 3.00 -3.44
C TYR A 234 -1.55 3.07 -2.97
N THR A 235 -1.12 2.19 -2.07
CA THR A 235 0.19 2.21 -1.42
C THR A 235 0.48 3.50 -0.63
N PRO A 236 -0.36 3.85 0.39
CA PRO A 236 -0.17 5.04 1.21
C PRO A 236 0.94 4.88 2.24
N GLY A 237 1.23 5.97 2.98
CA GLY A 237 2.09 5.93 4.16
C GLY A 237 3.53 6.35 3.89
N ILE A 238 3.80 7.11 2.84
CA ILE A 238 5.15 7.63 2.55
C ILE A 238 5.44 8.81 3.47
N PHE A 239 6.37 8.64 4.42
CA PHE A 239 6.79 9.68 5.36
C PHE A 239 8.00 10.46 4.86
N GLU A 240 8.90 9.83 4.08
CA GLU A 240 9.95 10.57 3.37
C GLU A 240 9.39 11.14 2.07
N THR A 241 8.92 12.36 2.16
CA THR A 241 8.25 13.04 1.05
C THR A 241 9.20 13.61 0.00
N ARG A 242 10.51 13.75 0.31
CA ARG A 242 11.52 14.25 -0.62
C ARG A 242 12.31 13.10 -1.22
N LEU A 243 12.00 12.71 -2.42
CA LEU A 243 12.59 11.55 -3.09
C LEU A 243 14.03 11.79 -3.55
N SER A 244 14.46 13.06 -3.66
CA SER A 244 15.84 13.43 -3.90
C SER A 244 16.83 12.93 -2.83
N TYR A 245 16.33 12.61 -1.65
CA TYR A 245 17.13 11.94 -0.61
C TYR A 245 17.69 10.60 -1.08
N TYR A 246 16.95 9.89 -1.94
CA TYR A 246 17.35 8.59 -2.47
C TYR A 246 17.89 8.64 -3.90
N ASN A 247 17.54 9.69 -4.66
CA ASN A 247 17.88 9.83 -6.05
C ASN A 247 18.35 11.27 -6.32
N GLY A 248 19.63 11.52 -6.10
CA GLY A 248 20.25 12.84 -6.33
C GLY A 248 20.20 13.31 -7.80
N GLU A 249 19.90 12.42 -8.76
CA GLU A 249 19.73 12.79 -10.17
C GLU A 249 18.38 13.50 -10.45
N LYS A 250 17.42 13.35 -9.52
CA LYS A 250 16.10 13.97 -9.62
C LYS A 250 15.78 14.81 -8.37
N PRO A 251 16.46 15.95 -8.19
CA PRO A 251 16.40 16.71 -6.94
C PRO A 251 15.03 17.32 -6.63
N ASN A 252 14.13 17.40 -7.62
CA ASN A 252 12.79 17.97 -7.48
C ASN A 252 11.69 16.95 -7.32
N GLU A 253 11.98 15.65 -7.40
CA GLU A 253 10.97 14.61 -7.14
C GLU A 253 10.55 14.61 -5.69
N ARG A 254 9.26 14.67 -5.46
CA ARG A 254 8.65 14.66 -4.13
C ARG A 254 7.23 14.12 -4.16
N VAL A 255 6.77 13.70 -3.01
CA VAL A 255 5.37 13.38 -2.75
C VAL A 255 4.62 14.69 -2.47
N HIS A 256 3.59 14.99 -3.25
CA HIS A 256 2.86 16.26 -3.18
C HIS A 256 1.81 16.28 -2.05
N THR A 257 2.19 15.79 -0.86
CA THR A 257 1.31 15.76 0.32
C THR A 257 2.10 16.09 1.59
N THR A 258 1.39 16.48 2.65
CA THR A 258 1.96 16.42 4.00
C THR A 258 2.06 14.99 4.50
N LEU A 259 2.89 14.74 5.54
CA LEU A 259 2.97 13.47 6.25
C LEU A 259 1.60 13.06 6.82
N VAL A 260 0.83 14.02 7.34
CA VAL A 260 -0.47 13.74 7.94
C VAL A 260 -1.49 13.34 6.89
N LYS A 261 -1.43 13.90 5.68
CA LYS A 261 -2.28 13.43 4.57
C LYS A 261 -1.98 11.97 4.24
N GLN A 262 -0.70 11.54 4.23
CA GLN A 262 -0.33 10.13 4.02
C GLN A 262 -0.97 9.19 5.07
N MET A 263 -1.06 9.60 6.32
CA MET A 263 -1.79 8.85 7.35
C MET A 263 -3.31 8.85 7.08
N ALA A 264 -3.89 9.98 6.71
CA ALA A 264 -5.33 10.10 6.45
C ALA A 264 -5.79 9.27 5.24
N LEU A 265 -4.91 8.98 4.28
CA LEU A 265 -5.22 8.14 3.11
C LEU A 265 -5.65 6.72 3.50
N TYR A 266 -5.21 6.16 4.63
CA TYR A 266 -5.71 4.87 5.13
C TYR A 266 -7.23 4.88 5.37
N MET A 267 -7.80 6.06 5.64
CA MET A 267 -9.23 6.25 5.87
C MET A 267 -10.00 6.56 4.59
N THR A 268 -9.42 7.38 3.71
CA THR A 268 -10.09 7.84 2.49
C THR A 268 -9.94 6.88 1.32
N MET A 269 -8.91 6.02 1.35
CA MET A 269 -8.61 4.97 0.38
C MET A 269 -8.73 3.57 1.01
N PRO A 270 -9.93 3.12 1.43
CA PRO A 270 -10.08 1.85 2.12
C PRO A 270 -9.76 0.68 1.19
N SER A 271 -8.98 -0.26 1.72
CA SER A 271 -8.65 -1.52 1.04
C SER A 271 -8.47 -2.63 2.06
N PRO A 272 -8.91 -3.87 1.78
CA PRO A 272 -8.65 -5.01 2.66
C PRO A 272 -7.16 -5.42 2.67
N ILE A 273 -6.40 -4.96 1.69
CA ILE A 273 -4.94 -5.03 1.66
C ILE A 273 -4.40 -3.60 1.60
N GLN A 274 -3.87 -3.12 2.73
CA GLN A 274 -3.28 -1.79 2.84
C GLN A 274 -1.77 -1.91 2.91
N MET A 275 -1.07 -1.25 2.01
CA MET A 275 0.38 -1.23 2.00
C MET A 275 0.93 -0.19 2.97
N VAL A 276 2.11 -0.45 3.51
CA VAL A 276 2.91 0.46 4.32
C VAL A 276 4.14 0.80 3.46
N ALA A 277 4.05 1.90 2.69
CA ALA A 277 4.83 2.09 1.47
C ALA A 277 6.25 2.63 1.68
N ASP A 278 6.63 3.00 2.90
CA ASP A 278 7.96 3.58 3.16
C ASP A 278 8.95 2.59 3.77
N LEU A 279 10.21 3.01 3.87
CA LEU A 279 11.27 2.22 4.46
C LEU A 279 11.16 2.16 5.99
N PRO A 280 11.54 1.05 6.64
CA PRO A 280 11.65 0.97 8.09
C PRO A 280 12.46 2.11 8.71
N SER A 281 13.57 2.50 8.08
CA SER A 281 14.43 3.59 8.54
C SER A 281 13.74 4.97 8.50
N ASN A 282 12.80 5.18 7.59
CA ASN A 282 12.02 6.43 7.51
C ASN A 282 10.96 6.49 8.61
N TYR A 283 10.27 5.38 8.86
CA TYR A 283 9.31 5.30 9.98
C TYR A 283 9.99 5.47 11.34
N ALA A 284 11.21 4.95 11.50
CA ALA A 284 11.98 5.12 12.73
C ALA A 284 12.31 6.59 13.08
N ARG A 285 12.21 7.50 12.11
CA ARG A 285 12.36 8.96 12.34
C ARG A 285 11.09 9.60 12.92
N PHE A 286 9.93 8.95 12.80
CA PHE A 286 8.61 9.47 13.18
C PHE A 286 7.79 8.40 13.93
N PRO A 287 8.32 7.82 15.01
CA PRO A 287 7.69 6.64 15.65
C PRO A 287 6.33 6.95 16.25
N ASP A 288 6.13 8.19 16.72
CA ASP A 288 4.86 8.66 17.28
C ASP A 288 3.78 8.87 16.21
N ALA A 289 4.14 9.35 15.02
CA ALA A 289 3.24 9.44 13.87
C ALA A 289 2.95 8.05 13.28
N PHE A 290 3.96 7.19 13.20
CA PHE A 290 3.82 5.81 12.69
C PHE A 290 2.81 5.00 13.52
N ARG A 291 2.65 5.34 14.80
CA ARG A 291 1.66 4.73 15.68
C ARG A 291 0.24 4.72 15.09
N PHE A 292 -0.16 5.76 14.33
CA PHE A 292 -1.45 5.75 13.67
C PHE A 292 -1.56 4.62 12.63
N ILE A 293 -0.52 4.37 11.86
CA ILE A 293 -0.49 3.30 10.85
C ILE A 293 -0.53 1.93 11.53
N GLU A 294 0.14 1.77 12.68
CA GLU A 294 0.07 0.54 13.47
C GLU A 294 -1.33 0.26 14.01
N ASP A 295 -2.05 1.31 14.44
CA ASP A 295 -3.35 1.20 15.10
C ASP A 295 -4.53 1.11 14.13
N VAL A 296 -4.45 1.77 12.95
CA VAL A 296 -5.59 1.91 12.04
C VAL A 296 -6.07 0.56 11.51
N ALA A 297 -7.38 0.31 11.58
CA ALA A 297 -7.99 -0.89 11.03
C ALA A 297 -8.00 -0.88 9.49
N VAL A 298 -8.16 -2.06 8.87
CA VAL A 298 -8.30 -2.24 7.42
C VAL A 298 -9.64 -2.84 7.01
N ASP A 299 -10.48 -3.24 7.98
CA ASP A 299 -11.83 -3.74 7.78
C ASP A 299 -12.83 -2.99 8.68
N TRP A 300 -14.01 -2.71 8.17
CA TRP A 300 -14.90 -1.70 8.72
C TRP A 300 -16.33 -2.23 8.88
N ASP A 301 -16.94 -1.99 10.06
CA ASP A 301 -18.36 -2.24 10.29
C ASP A 301 -19.22 -1.13 9.67
N ASN A 302 -18.81 0.13 9.89
CA ASN A 302 -19.56 1.31 9.44
C ASN A 302 -18.64 2.40 8.93
N SER A 303 -19.18 3.23 8.05
CA SER A 303 -18.50 4.41 7.49
C SER A 303 -19.45 5.59 7.40
N TRP A 304 -19.00 6.76 7.84
CA TRP A 304 -19.71 8.03 7.76
C TRP A 304 -18.89 9.04 6.96
N TYR A 305 -19.48 9.54 5.89
CA TYR A 305 -18.88 10.61 5.09
C TYR A 305 -19.36 11.94 5.68
N LEU A 306 -18.46 12.64 6.39
CA LEU A 306 -18.81 13.80 7.20
C LEU A 306 -18.92 15.07 6.35
N GLU A 307 -17.98 15.24 5.43
CA GLU A 307 -17.98 16.28 4.42
C GLU A 307 -17.21 15.82 3.20
N ALA A 308 -17.61 16.23 2.01
CA ALA A 308 -16.97 15.83 0.77
C ALA A 308 -17.32 16.75 -0.39
N GLU A 309 -16.31 17.08 -1.20
CA GLU A 309 -16.45 17.72 -2.51
C GLU A 309 -15.45 17.08 -3.47
N PRO A 310 -15.90 16.47 -4.59
CA PRO A 310 -15.02 15.80 -5.53
C PRO A 310 -13.92 16.71 -6.08
N GLY A 311 -12.67 16.31 -5.91
CA GLY A 311 -11.50 17.06 -6.32
C GLY A 311 -10.93 17.98 -5.26
N ASP A 312 -11.76 18.45 -4.31
CA ASP A 312 -11.34 19.43 -3.32
C ASP A 312 -11.00 18.78 -1.97
N TYR A 313 -11.90 17.95 -1.42
CA TYR A 313 -11.72 17.36 -0.09
C TYR A 313 -12.65 16.19 0.21
N ILE A 314 -12.26 15.42 1.22
CA ILE A 314 -13.13 14.41 1.83
C ILE A 314 -12.70 14.16 3.28
N THR A 315 -13.71 14.05 4.17
CA THR A 315 -13.52 13.64 5.57
C THR A 315 -14.45 12.46 5.88
N VAL A 316 -13.85 11.36 6.33
CA VAL A 316 -14.56 10.09 6.59
C VAL A 316 -14.26 9.60 7.99
N ALA A 317 -15.30 9.18 8.71
CA ALA A 317 -15.19 8.42 9.94
C ALA A 317 -15.55 6.95 9.69
N ARG A 318 -14.88 6.02 10.37
CA ARG A 318 -15.12 4.58 10.24
C ARG A 318 -15.02 3.88 11.58
N LYS A 319 -15.85 2.85 11.79
CA LYS A 319 -15.75 1.92 12.92
C LYS A 319 -14.99 0.67 12.50
N ALA A 320 -13.96 0.31 13.25
CA ALA A 320 -13.24 -0.94 13.04
C ALA A 320 -14.19 -2.14 13.23
N LYS A 321 -14.03 -3.14 12.37
CA LYS A 321 -14.90 -4.31 12.38
C LYS A 321 -14.69 -5.17 13.61
N GLY A 322 -15.80 -5.36 14.34
CA GLY A 322 -15.81 -6.17 15.55
C GLY A 322 -15.13 -5.52 16.76
N GLU A 323 -14.69 -4.26 16.67
CA GLU A 323 -13.98 -3.56 17.74
C GLU A 323 -14.71 -2.27 18.13
N ASP A 324 -14.53 -1.82 19.38
CA ASP A 324 -15.03 -0.51 19.84
C ASP A 324 -13.95 0.58 19.65
N GLU A 325 -13.48 0.64 18.41
CA GLU A 325 -12.50 1.62 17.94
C GLU A 325 -12.98 2.32 16.69
N TRP A 326 -12.74 3.61 16.61
CA TRP A 326 -13.14 4.45 15.49
C TRP A 326 -11.95 5.26 14.99
N PHE A 327 -11.99 5.56 13.71
CA PHE A 327 -10.94 6.34 13.06
C PHE A 327 -11.57 7.40 12.17
N VAL A 328 -10.89 8.55 12.04
CA VAL A 328 -11.27 9.62 11.11
C VAL A 328 -10.07 9.95 10.24
N GLY A 329 -10.30 10.13 8.95
CA GLY A 329 -9.33 10.70 8.01
C GLY A 329 -9.97 11.83 7.23
N GLY A 330 -9.31 12.97 7.18
CA GLY A 330 -9.68 14.11 6.35
C GLY A 330 -8.51 14.56 5.50
N ILE A 331 -8.75 14.83 4.23
CA ILE A 331 -7.74 15.29 3.26
C ILE A 331 -8.27 16.47 2.45
N THR A 332 -7.36 17.30 1.95
CA THR A 332 -7.65 18.41 1.05
C THR A 332 -6.72 18.41 -0.16
N ASP A 333 -7.10 19.12 -1.20
CA ASP A 333 -6.35 19.46 -2.40
C ASP A 333 -5.15 20.41 -2.10
N GLU A 334 -4.66 21.12 -3.10
CA GLU A 334 -3.59 22.13 -2.96
C GLU A 334 -4.01 23.36 -2.11
N ASN A 335 -5.27 23.48 -1.75
CA ASN A 335 -5.78 24.58 -0.94
C ASN A 335 -5.89 24.19 0.53
N SER A 336 -5.41 25.06 1.43
CA SER A 336 -5.64 24.87 2.87
C SER A 336 -7.10 25.12 3.22
N ARG A 337 -7.64 24.37 4.20
CA ARG A 337 -9.04 24.51 4.64
C ARG A 337 -9.24 24.17 6.10
N THR A 338 -10.46 24.34 6.57
CA THR A 338 -10.89 23.88 7.90
C THR A 338 -11.93 22.79 7.75
N ALA A 339 -11.60 21.57 8.13
CA ALA A 339 -12.54 20.46 8.21
C ALA A 339 -13.43 20.60 9.45
N THR A 340 -14.71 20.25 9.30
CA THR A 340 -15.68 20.21 10.41
C THR A 340 -16.04 18.75 10.71
N ILE A 341 -15.67 18.27 11.88
CA ILE A 341 -15.79 16.87 12.28
C ILE A 341 -16.74 16.76 13.46
N PRO A 342 -18.05 16.51 13.22
CA PRO A 342 -18.99 16.19 14.28
C PRO A 342 -18.77 14.74 14.75
N PHE A 343 -18.97 14.49 16.05
CA PHE A 343 -18.85 13.16 16.64
C PHE A 343 -20.22 12.52 16.94
N SER A 344 -21.30 13.02 16.37
CA SER A 344 -22.67 12.54 16.62
C SER A 344 -22.92 11.08 16.18
N TRP A 345 -22.01 10.50 15.44
CA TRP A 345 -22.01 9.09 15.04
C TRP A 345 -21.41 8.14 16.10
N LEU A 346 -20.77 8.68 17.16
CA LEU A 346 -20.33 7.88 18.30
C LEU A 346 -21.53 7.45 19.18
N PRO A 347 -21.48 6.29 19.83
CA PRO A 347 -22.52 5.85 20.76
C PRO A 347 -22.76 6.85 21.90
N GLU A 348 -24.04 7.09 22.23
CA GLU A 348 -24.43 8.00 23.30
C GLU A 348 -24.08 7.44 24.69
N GLY A 349 -23.99 8.36 25.68
CA GLY A 349 -23.76 8.02 27.08
C GLY A 349 -22.31 7.65 27.43
N LYS A 350 -21.41 7.69 26.46
CA LYS A 350 -20.00 7.38 26.62
C LYS A 350 -19.10 8.61 26.36
N GLN A 351 -17.87 8.51 26.83
CA GLN A 351 -16.80 9.47 26.56
C GLN A 351 -15.63 8.77 25.91
N TYR A 352 -14.92 9.49 25.07
CA TYR A 352 -13.86 8.91 24.25
C TYR A 352 -12.61 9.78 24.31
N ILE A 353 -11.44 9.16 24.20
CA ILE A 353 -10.19 9.85 23.90
C ILE A 353 -9.99 9.82 22.38
N ALA A 354 -9.85 10.98 21.79
CA ALA A 354 -9.42 11.16 20.42
C ALA A 354 -7.94 11.55 20.40
N THR A 355 -7.10 10.71 19.83
CA THR A 355 -5.70 11.04 19.49
C THR A 355 -5.70 11.63 18.09
N ILE A 356 -5.37 12.91 17.99
CA ILE A 356 -5.44 13.70 16.76
C ILE A 356 -4.02 13.91 16.24
N TYR A 357 -3.76 13.42 15.05
CA TYR A 357 -2.58 13.66 14.24
C TYR A 357 -2.95 14.74 13.24
N GLU A 358 -2.35 15.93 13.35
CA GLU A 358 -2.72 17.10 12.58
C GLU A 358 -1.51 17.77 11.96
N ASP A 359 -1.69 18.44 10.83
CA ASP A 359 -0.66 19.26 10.22
C ASP A 359 -0.13 20.30 11.22
N GLY A 360 1.19 20.50 11.24
CA GLY A 360 1.81 21.55 12.02
C GLY A 360 1.36 22.94 11.57
N LYS A 361 1.60 23.96 12.39
CA LYS A 361 1.20 25.33 12.05
C LYS A 361 1.86 25.87 10.78
N ASP A 362 3.05 25.40 10.49
CA ASP A 362 3.92 25.73 9.37
C ASP A 362 4.00 24.59 8.34
N ALA A 363 3.09 23.62 8.41
CA ALA A 363 3.02 22.54 7.45
C ALA A 363 2.62 23.06 6.08
N ASP A 364 3.31 22.59 5.07
CA ASP A 364 3.08 22.87 3.66
C ASP A 364 3.70 21.74 2.84
N TRP A 365 2.96 21.20 1.88
CA TRP A 365 3.40 20.03 1.12
C TRP A 365 4.69 20.26 0.33
N ASP A 366 4.96 21.51 -0.07
CA ASP A 366 6.13 21.88 -0.86
C ASP A 366 7.34 22.22 0.01
N THR A 367 7.16 23.07 1.02
CA THR A 367 8.25 23.64 1.79
C THR A 367 8.53 22.96 3.12
N ASN A 368 7.47 22.43 3.78
CA ASN A 368 7.59 21.77 5.10
C ASN A 368 6.58 20.62 5.29
N PRO A 369 6.65 19.56 4.46
CA PRO A 369 5.64 18.49 4.44
C PRO A 369 5.62 17.59 5.66
N GLN A 370 6.71 17.55 6.43
CA GLN A 370 6.86 16.67 7.60
C GLN A 370 6.54 17.37 8.92
N SER A 371 6.02 18.62 8.90
CA SER A 371 5.57 19.31 10.09
C SER A 371 4.22 18.77 10.54
N TYR A 372 4.15 18.21 11.74
CA TYR A 372 2.93 17.67 12.34
C TYR A 372 2.87 17.92 13.84
N ARG A 373 1.71 17.71 14.42
CA ARG A 373 1.48 17.72 15.87
C ARG A 373 0.54 16.58 16.25
N ILE A 374 0.78 15.99 17.42
CA ILE A 374 -0.12 14.99 18.02
C ILE A 374 -0.69 15.55 19.31
N ARG A 375 -2.00 15.42 19.51
CA ARG A 375 -2.66 15.80 20.76
C ARG A 375 -3.79 14.85 21.09
N LYS A 376 -4.04 14.68 22.40
CA LYS A 376 -5.18 13.91 22.90
C LYS A 376 -6.23 14.85 23.49
N VAL A 377 -7.49 14.57 23.23
CA VAL A 377 -8.64 15.31 23.73
C VAL A 377 -9.77 14.36 24.10
N VAL A 378 -10.64 14.81 24.98
CA VAL A 378 -11.90 14.10 25.26
C VAL A 378 -12.96 14.59 24.30
N VAL A 379 -13.69 13.64 23.69
CA VAL A 379 -14.83 13.90 22.83
C VAL A 379 -16.06 13.11 23.29
N THR A 380 -17.23 13.63 22.95
CA THR A 380 -18.54 13.01 23.19
C THR A 380 -19.35 13.08 21.89
N PRO A 381 -20.50 12.40 21.78
CA PRO A 381 -21.38 12.56 20.63
C PRO A 381 -21.85 14.00 20.36
N LYS A 382 -21.74 14.90 21.33
CA LYS A 382 -22.09 16.33 21.19
C LYS A 382 -20.93 17.21 20.74
N SER A 383 -19.72 16.68 20.68
CA SER A 383 -18.52 17.42 20.32
C SER A 383 -18.46 17.69 18.81
N VAL A 384 -17.92 18.85 18.45
CA VAL A 384 -17.59 19.22 17.06
C VAL A 384 -16.16 19.76 17.02
N LEU A 385 -15.30 19.09 16.27
CA LEU A 385 -13.91 19.52 16.05
C LEU A 385 -13.82 20.34 14.75
N LYS A 386 -13.30 21.55 14.83
CA LYS A 386 -12.85 22.31 13.67
C LYS A 386 -11.34 22.16 13.56
N GLN A 387 -10.88 21.52 12.48
CA GLN A 387 -9.49 21.17 12.25
C GLN A 387 -8.95 21.84 11.00
N LYS A 388 -7.91 22.66 11.17
CA LYS A 388 -7.19 23.24 10.01
C LYS A 388 -6.36 22.17 9.34
N LEU A 389 -6.46 22.07 8.02
CA LEU A 389 -5.61 21.28 7.13
C LEU A 389 -4.70 22.23 6.35
N ALA A 390 -3.43 21.91 6.20
CA ALA A 390 -2.51 22.62 5.33
C ALA A 390 -2.87 22.41 3.85
N ALA A 391 -2.24 23.14 2.95
CA ALA A 391 -2.28 22.84 1.52
C ALA A 391 -1.78 21.42 1.28
N SER A 392 -2.52 20.62 0.52
CA SER A 392 -2.32 19.17 0.35
C SER A 392 -2.09 18.42 1.66
N GLY A 393 -2.77 18.88 2.71
CA GLY A 393 -2.65 18.37 4.06
C GLY A 393 -3.78 17.45 4.46
N GLY A 394 -3.77 17.10 5.76
CA GLY A 394 -4.77 16.19 6.29
C GLY A 394 -4.91 16.22 7.81
N VAL A 395 -5.81 15.37 8.28
CA VAL A 395 -5.99 15.01 9.69
C VAL A 395 -6.26 13.52 9.79
N ALA A 396 -5.61 12.85 10.73
CA ALA A 396 -5.89 11.47 11.07
C ALA A 396 -6.19 11.38 12.56
N ILE A 397 -7.24 10.62 12.95
CA ILE A 397 -7.69 10.54 14.34
C ILE A 397 -7.97 9.08 14.68
N SER A 398 -7.42 8.59 15.80
CA SER A 398 -7.83 7.35 16.43
C SER A 398 -8.69 7.66 17.67
N ILE A 399 -9.78 6.90 17.88
CA ILE A 399 -10.76 7.18 18.92
C ILE A 399 -11.07 5.88 19.65
N LYS A 400 -10.95 5.92 20.97
CA LYS A 400 -11.26 4.78 21.86
C LYS A 400 -12.12 5.24 23.01
N GLU A 401 -13.03 4.39 23.47
CA GLU A 401 -13.75 4.63 24.72
C GLU A 401 -12.73 4.73 25.87
N ALA A 402 -12.95 5.65 26.79
CA ALA A 402 -12.03 5.92 27.87
C ALA A 402 -12.74 6.10 29.20
N ASP A 403 -12.09 5.68 30.28
CA ASP A 403 -12.54 5.90 31.63
C ASP A 403 -12.11 7.26 32.19
N LYS A 404 -12.63 7.59 33.39
CA LYS A 404 -12.34 8.88 34.03
C LYS A 404 -10.86 9.07 34.39
N ALA A 405 -10.13 7.99 34.63
CA ALA A 405 -8.71 8.05 35.00
C ALA A 405 -7.86 8.41 33.79
N GLU A 406 -8.15 7.80 32.65
CA GLU A 406 -7.47 8.03 31.38
C GLU A 406 -7.69 9.47 30.85
N MET A 407 -8.88 10.02 31.11
CA MET A 407 -9.25 11.38 30.68
C MET A 407 -8.70 12.50 31.57
N LYS A 408 -8.07 12.16 32.71
CA LYS A 408 -7.58 13.15 33.67
C LYS A 408 -6.55 14.09 33.04
N GLY A 409 -6.82 15.39 33.07
CA GLY A 409 -5.94 16.44 32.53
C GLY A 409 -6.12 16.71 31.04
N LEU A 410 -6.96 15.93 30.34
CA LEU A 410 -7.26 16.17 28.93
C LEU A 410 -8.37 17.25 28.76
N LYS A 411 -8.22 18.06 27.74
CA LYS A 411 -9.22 19.06 27.34
C LYS A 411 -10.41 18.37 26.67
N THR A 412 -11.63 18.73 27.06
CA THR A 412 -12.85 18.27 26.36
C THR A 412 -13.18 19.23 25.21
N ILE A 413 -13.43 18.66 24.01
CA ILE A 413 -13.99 19.39 22.85
C ILE A 413 -15.50 19.50 23.07
N ARG A 414 -16.03 20.71 22.95
CA ARG A 414 -17.48 21.00 23.07
C ARG A 414 -18.16 20.99 21.71
#